data_dba5af1bd87dfbbc10c7bf0996c536eb
#
_entry.id   dba5af1bd87dfbbc10c7bf0996c536eb
#
_cell.length_a   1.000
_cell.length_b   1.000
_cell.length_c   1.000
_cell.angle_alpha   90.00
_cell.angle_beta   90.00
_cell.angle_gamma   90.00
#
_symmetry.space_group_name_H-M   'P 1'
#
loop_
_entity.id
_entity.type
_entity.pdbx_description
1 polymer ?
#
loop_
_entity_poly.entity_id
_entity_poly.type
_entity_poly.pdbx_seq_one_letter_code
_entity_poly.pdbx_strand_id
1 'polypeptide(L)'
;MRPVDINYSAWDSTLELVPQARHALRLGLRLVKGLNAVEAARITACRSESYQSVEDIITRSDISAKTIELIAAADGLRSLGLNARQGFWQARKQGRLQMNKLPLFAQADNRTKIIKQDDDSHLKLPPSLFGEQIAQDYTATGLSLKGHPVDSLKAWFEKDRWQGCSAIDEAPNGRRLRLIGLVTMRQRPGTAKGTVFVTIEDSLLSVNVIVWPHIVERDRTALLLSLIHI
;
A
#
# COMPACT_ATOMS: atom_id res chain seq x y z
N MET A 1 1.30 2.92 15.33
CA MET A 1 1.42 1.72 14.48
C MET A 1 2.79 1.68 13.82
N ARG A 2 3.29 0.49 13.46
CA ARG A 2 4.54 0.27 12.72
C ARG A 2 4.23 -0.47 11.41
N PRO A 3 4.86 -0.10 10.28
CA PRO A 3 4.60 -0.71 8.99
C PRO A 3 5.03 -2.18 8.95
N VAL A 4 4.61 -2.89 7.89
CA VAL A 4 5.17 -4.20 7.54
C VAL A 4 6.67 -4.07 7.34
N ASP A 5 7.44 -5.05 7.83
CA ASP A 5 8.88 -5.10 7.63
C ASP A 5 9.40 -6.54 7.66
N ILE A 6 10.31 -6.85 6.74
CA ILE A 6 10.83 -8.21 6.54
C ILE A 6 11.56 -8.73 7.77
N ASN A 7 12.23 -7.85 8.52
CA ASN A 7 13.02 -8.21 9.70
C ASN A 7 12.22 -8.25 11.00
N TYR A 8 11.00 -7.69 11.02
CA TYR A 8 10.25 -7.55 12.27
C TYR A 8 8.86 -8.18 12.24
N SER A 9 8.17 -8.16 11.08
CA SER A 9 6.80 -8.64 11.00
C SER A 9 6.71 -10.16 11.08
N ALA A 10 5.76 -10.64 11.88
CA ALA A 10 5.26 -12.01 11.82
C ALA A 10 4.16 -12.12 10.75
N TRP A 11 3.55 -13.29 10.59
CA TRP A 11 2.40 -13.46 9.71
C TRP A 11 1.23 -12.57 10.13
N ASP A 12 0.80 -12.69 11.39
CA ASP A 12 -0.23 -11.83 11.97
C ASP A 12 0.41 -10.57 12.58
N SER A 13 -0.43 -9.53 12.77
CA SER A 13 -0.01 -8.30 13.43
C SER A 13 0.30 -8.56 14.90
N THR A 14 1.36 -7.96 15.42
CA THR A 14 1.87 -8.18 16.77
C THR A 14 2.01 -6.89 17.55
N LEU A 15 1.92 -6.99 18.89
CA LEU A 15 2.22 -5.87 19.78
C LEU A 15 3.70 -5.89 20.18
N GLU A 16 4.38 -4.79 19.94
CA GLU A 16 5.78 -4.57 20.31
C GLU A 16 5.88 -3.62 21.49
N LEU A 17 6.78 -3.92 22.42
CA LEU A 17 7.11 -3.00 23.52
C LEU A 17 7.97 -1.83 22.98
N VAL A 18 7.56 -0.61 23.29
CA VAL A 18 8.30 0.59 22.91
C VAL A 18 8.70 1.35 24.17
N PRO A 19 9.95 1.80 24.31
CA PRO A 19 10.46 2.41 25.56
C PRO A 19 9.66 3.61 26.07
N GLN A 20 9.02 4.37 25.17
CA GLN A 20 8.24 5.58 25.51
C GLN A 20 6.72 5.42 25.35
N ALA A 21 6.25 4.33 24.75
CA ALA A 21 4.85 4.01 24.61
C ALA A 21 4.62 2.60 25.15
N ARG A 22 3.47 2.36 25.78
CA ARG A 22 3.20 1.05 26.38
C ARG A 22 3.25 -0.09 25.38
N HIS A 23 2.70 0.11 24.17
CA HIS A 23 2.69 -0.87 23.08
C HIS A 23 2.59 -0.17 21.72
N ALA A 24 3.24 -0.73 20.70
CA ALA A 24 3.06 -0.37 19.31
C ALA A 24 2.54 -1.59 18.52
N LEU A 25 1.53 -1.40 17.69
CA LEU A 25 1.05 -2.44 16.79
C LEU A 25 1.97 -2.50 15.57
N ARG A 26 2.63 -3.64 15.36
CA ARG A 26 3.36 -3.97 14.13
C ARG A 26 2.41 -4.65 13.16
N LEU A 27 2.33 -4.17 11.93
CA LEU A 27 1.53 -4.80 10.89
C LEU A 27 2.17 -6.12 10.42
N GLY A 28 1.34 -7.15 10.28
CA GLY A 28 1.76 -8.49 9.87
C GLY A 28 1.91 -8.63 8.36
N LEU A 29 2.72 -9.60 7.93
CA LEU A 29 2.93 -9.96 6.53
C LEU A 29 1.64 -10.37 5.82
N ARG A 30 0.66 -10.88 6.54
CA ARG A 30 -0.68 -11.23 6.05
C ARG A 30 -1.40 -10.08 5.33
N LEU A 31 -1.09 -8.83 5.67
CA LEU A 31 -1.68 -7.66 5.04
C LEU A 31 -1.15 -7.41 3.63
N VAL A 32 0.00 -7.98 3.29
CA VAL A 32 0.57 -7.86 1.94
C VAL A 32 -0.25 -8.69 0.97
N LYS A 33 -0.97 -8.01 0.07
CA LYS A 33 -1.86 -8.66 -0.90
C LYS A 33 -1.07 -9.59 -1.82
N GLY A 34 -1.56 -10.83 -1.97
CA GLY A 34 -0.93 -11.84 -2.82
C GLY A 34 0.24 -12.58 -2.19
N LEU A 35 0.64 -12.25 -0.97
CA LEU A 35 1.68 -12.97 -0.25
C LEU A 35 1.15 -14.33 0.24
N ASN A 36 1.91 -15.39 -0.02
CA ASN A 36 1.57 -16.74 0.41
C ASN A 36 2.01 -16.97 1.86
N ALA A 37 1.13 -17.56 2.68
CA ALA A 37 1.42 -17.87 4.07
C ALA A 37 2.61 -18.84 4.24
N VAL A 38 2.79 -19.78 3.31
CA VAL A 38 3.91 -20.74 3.35
C VAL A 38 5.26 -20.01 3.15
N GLU A 39 5.33 -19.09 2.17
CA GLU A 39 6.54 -18.30 1.94
C GLU A 39 6.81 -17.34 3.11
N ALA A 40 5.78 -16.72 3.66
CA ALA A 40 5.91 -15.89 4.86
C ALA A 40 6.43 -16.69 6.06
N ALA A 41 5.97 -17.94 6.23
CA ALA A 41 6.46 -18.83 7.28
C ALA A 41 7.95 -19.17 7.08
N ARG A 42 8.40 -19.40 5.83
CA ARG A 42 9.83 -19.61 5.52
C ARG A 42 10.66 -18.38 5.89
N ILE A 43 10.20 -17.18 5.52
CA ILE A 43 10.88 -15.92 5.87
C ILE A 43 11.04 -15.82 7.38
N THR A 44 9.98 -16.07 8.15
CA THR A 44 10.03 -15.95 9.61
C THR A 44 10.89 -17.04 10.26
N ALA A 45 10.84 -18.27 9.75
CA ALA A 45 11.63 -19.41 10.26
C ALA A 45 13.16 -19.22 10.01
N CYS A 46 13.52 -18.70 8.84
CA CYS A 46 14.92 -18.47 8.48
C CYS A 46 15.52 -17.17 9.03
N ARG A 47 14.75 -16.39 9.77
CA ARG A 47 15.14 -15.11 10.37
C ARG A 47 15.79 -15.28 11.75
N SER A 48 16.74 -16.21 11.90
CA SER A 48 17.54 -16.34 13.13
C SER A 48 18.36 -15.07 13.41
N GLU A 49 18.82 -14.42 12.34
CA GLU A 49 19.47 -13.11 12.33
C GLU A 49 18.77 -12.20 11.33
N SER A 50 18.85 -10.89 11.54
CA SER A 50 18.28 -9.91 10.62
C SER A 50 18.83 -10.07 9.21
N TYR A 51 17.96 -10.05 8.22
CA TYR A 51 18.36 -10.03 6.82
C TYR A 51 19.09 -8.73 6.50
N GLN A 52 20.16 -8.83 5.69
CA GLN A 52 21.01 -7.71 5.33
C GLN A 52 20.79 -7.24 3.88
N SER A 53 20.30 -8.11 3.02
CA SER A 53 20.08 -7.80 1.60
C SER A 53 18.94 -8.65 1.01
N VAL A 54 18.45 -8.25 -0.18
CA VAL A 54 17.48 -9.03 -0.94
C VAL A 54 18.02 -10.41 -1.31
N GLU A 55 19.30 -10.48 -1.65
CA GLU A 55 19.96 -11.76 -1.96
C GLU A 55 20.01 -12.69 -0.74
N ASP A 56 20.33 -12.14 0.43
CA ASP A 56 20.34 -12.88 1.70
C ASP A 56 18.96 -13.46 2.03
N ILE A 57 17.88 -12.69 1.83
CA ILE A 57 16.51 -13.18 2.01
C ILE A 57 16.24 -14.38 1.10
N ILE A 58 16.50 -14.25 -0.19
CA ILE A 58 16.22 -15.29 -1.19
C ILE A 58 17.04 -16.56 -0.87
N THR A 59 18.31 -16.39 -0.55
CA THR A 59 19.21 -17.52 -0.32
C THR A 59 18.85 -18.29 0.94
N ARG A 60 18.52 -17.59 2.02
CA ARG A 60 18.22 -18.22 3.32
C ARG A 60 16.82 -18.80 3.38
N SER A 61 15.82 -18.10 2.81
CA SER A 61 14.40 -18.51 2.95
C SER A 61 13.85 -19.27 1.73
N ASP A 62 14.64 -19.42 0.67
CA ASP A 62 14.26 -20.12 -0.58
C ASP A 62 12.89 -19.69 -1.08
N ILE A 63 12.67 -18.39 -1.16
CA ILE A 63 11.42 -17.78 -1.64
C ILE A 63 11.59 -17.23 -3.04
N SER A 64 10.47 -17.02 -3.72
CA SER A 64 10.45 -16.49 -5.08
C SER A 64 10.81 -15.00 -5.11
N ALA A 65 11.44 -14.55 -6.20
CA ALA A 65 11.66 -13.13 -6.45
C ALA A 65 10.33 -12.34 -6.46
N LYS A 66 9.24 -12.97 -6.92
CA LYS A 66 7.89 -12.39 -6.90
C LYS A 66 7.42 -12.07 -5.48
N THR A 67 7.71 -12.93 -4.53
CA THR A 67 7.39 -12.70 -3.10
C THR A 67 8.10 -11.47 -2.56
N ILE A 68 9.38 -11.29 -2.92
CA ILE A 68 10.12 -10.07 -2.56
C ILE A 68 9.53 -8.84 -3.24
N GLU A 69 9.11 -8.94 -4.52
CA GLU A 69 8.43 -7.84 -5.21
C GLU A 69 7.15 -7.39 -4.47
N LEU A 70 6.34 -8.34 -3.96
CA LEU A 70 5.14 -8.02 -3.18
C LEU A 70 5.48 -7.32 -1.85
N ILE A 71 6.49 -7.82 -1.13
CA ILE A 71 6.95 -7.21 0.13
C ILE A 71 7.55 -5.81 -0.14
N ALA A 72 8.31 -5.66 -1.22
CA ALA A 72 8.87 -4.37 -1.63
C ALA A 72 7.76 -3.37 -2.00
N ALA A 73 6.71 -3.82 -2.71
CA ALA A 73 5.54 -2.99 -3.04
C ALA A 73 4.81 -2.48 -1.78
N ALA A 74 4.81 -3.29 -0.70
CA ALA A 74 4.30 -2.91 0.62
C ALA A 74 5.30 -2.09 1.45
N ASP A 75 6.41 -1.62 0.85
CA ASP A 75 7.48 -0.86 1.52
C ASP A 75 8.12 -1.64 2.70
N GLY A 76 8.05 -2.97 2.66
CA GLY A 76 8.46 -3.88 3.73
C GLY A 76 9.96 -4.17 3.81
N LEU A 77 10.79 -3.47 3.02
CA LEU A 77 12.26 -3.65 3.01
C LEU A 77 13.01 -2.47 3.63
N ARG A 78 12.33 -1.64 4.42
CA ARG A 78 12.92 -0.44 5.04
C ARG A 78 14.07 -0.73 5.99
N SER A 79 14.01 -1.83 6.71
CA SER A 79 15.10 -2.25 7.60
C SER A 79 16.39 -2.59 6.85
N LEU A 80 16.31 -2.83 5.53
CA LEU A 80 17.46 -2.98 4.64
C LEU A 80 17.95 -1.66 4.04
N GLY A 81 17.36 -0.52 4.43
CA GLY A 81 17.64 0.79 3.84
C GLY A 81 17.05 1.00 2.44
N LEU A 82 16.13 0.13 2.01
CA LEU A 82 15.52 0.17 0.68
C LEU A 82 14.11 0.75 0.73
N ASN A 83 13.82 1.70 -0.15
CA ASN A 83 12.45 2.12 -0.42
C ASN A 83 11.75 1.12 -1.37
N ALA A 84 10.43 1.24 -1.54
CA ALA A 84 9.63 0.33 -2.34
C ALA A 84 10.16 0.17 -3.79
N ARG A 85 10.56 1.27 -4.45
CA ARG A 85 11.11 1.24 -5.82
C ARG A 85 12.46 0.52 -5.89
N GLN A 86 13.35 0.83 -4.96
CA GLN A 86 14.66 0.18 -4.89
C GLN A 86 14.55 -1.32 -4.59
N GLY A 87 13.70 -1.67 -3.62
CA GLY A 87 13.43 -3.06 -3.27
C GLY A 87 12.85 -3.85 -4.43
N PHE A 88 11.88 -3.27 -5.15
CA PHE A 88 11.29 -3.90 -6.33
C PHE A 88 12.33 -4.11 -7.46
N TRP A 89 13.18 -3.12 -7.69
CA TRP A 89 14.25 -3.22 -8.68
C TRP A 89 15.25 -4.33 -8.33
N GLN A 90 15.70 -4.37 -7.07
CA GLN A 90 16.61 -5.41 -6.59
C GLN A 90 15.98 -6.80 -6.67
N ALA A 91 14.71 -6.96 -6.31
CA ALA A 91 13.99 -8.23 -6.42
C ALA A 91 13.97 -8.74 -7.87
N ARG A 92 13.67 -7.87 -8.83
CA ARG A 92 13.69 -8.22 -10.27
C ARG A 92 15.08 -8.57 -10.78
N LYS A 93 16.11 -7.86 -10.34
CA LYS A 93 17.51 -8.18 -10.67
C LYS A 93 17.85 -9.59 -10.21
N GLN A 94 17.52 -9.94 -8.97
CA GLN A 94 17.77 -11.29 -8.43
C GLN A 94 16.92 -12.36 -9.15
N GLY A 95 15.68 -12.10 -9.49
CA GLY A 95 14.86 -13.02 -10.28
C GLY A 95 15.47 -13.34 -11.64
N ARG A 96 16.03 -12.36 -12.34
CA ARG A 96 16.75 -12.58 -13.60
C ARG A 96 18.01 -13.42 -13.40
N LEU A 97 18.77 -13.16 -12.35
CA LEU A 97 19.99 -13.95 -12.04
C LEU A 97 19.65 -15.40 -11.70
N GLN A 98 18.51 -15.65 -11.01
CA GLN A 98 18.05 -17.02 -10.76
C GLN A 98 17.63 -17.74 -12.05
N MET A 99 16.91 -17.07 -12.96
CA MET A 99 16.56 -17.64 -14.26
C MET A 99 17.79 -18.02 -15.09
N ASN A 100 18.83 -17.22 -15.06
CA ASN A 100 20.08 -17.49 -15.77
C ASN A 100 20.86 -18.69 -15.19
N LYS A 101 20.62 -19.06 -13.93
CA LYS A 101 21.22 -20.25 -13.29
C LYS A 101 20.51 -21.57 -13.67
N LEU A 102 19.39 -21.53 -14.40
CA LEU A 102 18.70 -22.74 -14.84
C LEU A 102 19.56 -23.50 -15.88
N PRO A 103 19.66 -24.86 -15.80
CA PRO A 103 20.58 -25.65 -16.62
C PRO A 103 20.45 -25.46 -18.13
N LEU A 104 19.23 -25.17 -18.62
CA LEU A 104 18.94 -24.90 -20.03
C LEU A 104 19.56 -23.59 -20.52
N PHE A 105 19.70 -22.59 -19.66
CA PHE A 105 20.26 -21.28 -20.00
C PHE A 105 21.75 -21.18 -19.71
N ALA A 106 22.28 -22.01 -18.80
CA ALA A 106 23.69 -22.05 -18.47
C ALA A 106 24.61 -22.37 -19.68
N GLN A 107 24.08 -23.12 -20.67
CA GLN A 107 24.81 -23.41 -21.91
C GLN A 107 24.78 -22.26 -22.93
N ALA A 108 23.80 -21.39 -22.86
CA ALA A 108 23.70 -20.21 -23.74
C ALA A 108 24.68 -19.10 -23.34
N ASP A 109 25.04 -19.04 -22.05
CA ASP A 109 25.85 -17.95 -21.47
C ASP A 109 27.35 -17.99 -21.84
N ASN A 110 27.85 -19.11 -22.40
CA ASN A 110 29.23 -19.14 -22.89
C ASN A 110 29.49 -18.25 -24.12
N ARG A 111 28.42 -17.74 -24.76
CA ARG A 111 28.51 -16.78 -25.89
C ARG A 111 28.21 -15.33 -25.50
N THR A 112 27.68 -15.06 -24.32
CA THR A 112 27.25 -13.73 -23.89
C THR A 112 27.91 -13.29 -22.59
N LYS A 113 29.20 -13.56 -22.42
CA LYS A 113 30.03 -13.05 -21.31
C LYS A 113 30.28 -11.53 -21.35
N ILE A 114 29.43 -10.76 -22.02
CA ILE A 114 29.51 -9.30 -22.10
C ILE A 114 28.17 -8.66 -21.70
N ILE A 115 27.56 -9.13 -20.64
CA ILE A 115 26.75 -8.22 -19.83
C ILE A 115 27.60 -7.97 -18.59
N LYS A 116 28.40 -6.91 -18.65
CA LYS A 116 29.02 -6.30 -17.48
C LYS A 116 27.97 -6.30 -16.38
N GLN A 117 28.34 -6.76 -15.21
CA GLN A 117 27.63 -6.40 -13.98
C GLN A 117 27.62 -4.88 -13.96
N ASP A 118 26.62 -4.27 -14.58
CA ASP A 118 26.35 -2.87 -14.39
C ASP A 118 26.08 -2.74 -12.90
N ASP A 119 26.99 -2.07 -12.24
CA ASP A 119 26.90 -1.67 -10.86
C ASP A 119 25.76 -0.63 -10.76
N ASP A 120 24.53 -1.13 -10.78
CA ASP A 120 23.30 -0.33 -10.66
C ASP A 120 23.15 0.32 -9.26
N SER A 121 24.15 0.17 -8.39
CA SER A 121 24.20 0.79 -7.06
C SER A 121 24.13 2.32 -7.12
N HIS A 122 24.45 2.90 -8.29
CA HIS A 122 24.43 4.35 -8.53
C HIS A 122 23.14 4.86 -9.19
N LEU A 123 22.19 3.99 -9.58
CA LEU A 123 20.91 4.42 -10.13
C LEU A 123 20.05 5.06 -9.03
N LYS A 124 20.18 6.38 -8.90
CA LYS A 124 19.28 7.20 -8.07
C LYS A 124 17.92 7.28 -8.75
N LEU A 125 17.04 6.32 -8.43
CA LEU A 125 15.65 6.42 -8.85
C LEU A 125 15.02 7.68 -8.24
N PRO A 126 14.30 8.49 -9.03
CA PRO A 126 13.65 9.68 -8.50
C PRO A 126 12.69 9.29 -7.38
N PRO A 127 12.58 10.11 -6.31
CA PRO A 127 11.67 9.84 -5.23
C PRO A 127 10.22 9.79 -5.75
N SER A 128 9.43 8.86 -5.22
CA SER A 128 7.99 8.81 -5.50
C SER A 128 7.31 10.03 -4.90
N LEU A 129 6.33 10.59 -5.60
CA LEU A 129 5.47 11.62 -5.04
C LEU A 129 4.69 11.07 -3.83
N PHE A 130 4.37 11.92 -2.87
CA PHE A 130 3.68 11.52 -1.64
C PHE A 130 2.35 10.80 -1.93
N GLY A 131 1.54 11.33 -2.86
CA GLY A 131 0.29 10.69 -3.28
C GLY A 131 0.48 9.32 -3.94
N GLU A 132 1.56 9.15 -4.74
CA GLU A 132 1.91 7.85 -5.34
C GLU A 132 2.26 6.82 -4.26
N GLN A 133 2.99 7.23 -3.22
CA GLN A 133 3.34 6.33 -2.11
C GLN A 133 2.09 5.86 -1.35
N ILE A 134 1.14 6.77 -1.09
CA ILE A 134 -0.13 6.42 -0.44
C ILE A 134 -0.92 5.46 -1.32
N ALA A 135 -1.08 5.75 -2.62
CA ALA A 135 -1.79 4.88 -3.56
C ALA A 135 -1.15 3.49 -3.66
N GLN A 136 0.18 3.42 -3.64
CA GLN A 136 0.92 2.16 -3.62
C GLN A 136 0.68 1.38 -2.32
N ASP A 137 0.69 2.05 -1.17
CA ASP A 137 0.40 1.42 0.12
C ASP A 137 -1.02 0.81 0.13
N TYR A 138 -2.04 1.55 -0.34
CA TYR A 138 -3.43 1.03 -0.45
C TYR A 138 -3.53 -0.14 -1.43
N THR A 139 -2.80 -0.09 -2.53
CA THR A 139 -2.76 -1.19 -3.50
C THR A 139 -2.14 -2.44 -2.89
N ALA A 140 -1.02 -2.29 -2.18
CA ALA A 140 -0.22 -3.40 -1.65
C ALA A 140 -0.79 -4.00 -0.36
N THR A 141 -1.33 -3.17 0.55
CA THR A 141 -1.77 -3.62 1.89
C THR A 141 -3.21 -3.27 2.25
N GLY A 142 -3.85 -2.38 1.48
CA GLY A 142 -5.19 -1.88 1.77
C GLY A 142 -5.23 -0.73 2.76
N LEU A 143 -4.09 -0.26 3.25
CA LEU A 143 -3.99 0.89 4.17
C LEU A 143 -2.65 1.61 3.98
N SER A 144 -2.57 2.89 4.39
CA SER A 144 -1.31 3.63 4.47
C SER A 144 -1.09 4.20 5.86
N LEU A 145 0.14 4.11 6.35
CA LEU A 145 0.59 4.76 7.59
C LEU A 145 1.27 6.11 7.31
N LYS A 146 1.41 6.50 6.04
CA LYS A 146 2.06 7.75 5.62
C LYS A 146 1.10 8.92 5.63
N GLY A 147 -0.18 8.67 5.31
CA GLY A 147 -1.24 9.67 5.26
C GLY A 147 -2.49 9.15 4.58
N HIS A 148 -3.51 10.00 4.51
CA HIS A 148 -4.76 9.72 3.83
C HIS A 148 -4.71 10.19 2.36
N PRO A 149 -5.35 9.48 1.39
CA PRO A 149 -5.36 9.90 -0.01
C PRO A 149 -5.84 11.34 -0.23
N VAL A 150 -6.84 11.77 0.52
CA VAL A 150 -7.39 13.13 0.45
C VAL A 150 -6.37 14.20 0.84
N ASP A 151 -5.43 13.89 1.75
CA ASP A 151 -4.41 14.85 2.18
C ASP A 151 -3.46 15.25 1.04
N SER A 152 -3.18 14.33 0.13
CA SER A 152 -2.37 14.61 -1.05
C SER A 152 -3.04 15.56 -2.06
N LEU A 153 -4.35 15.71 -1.95
CA LEU A 153 -5.18 16.52 -2.86
C LEU A 153 -5.64 17.85 -2.24
N LYS A 154 -5.38 18.09 -0.94
CA LYS A 154 -5.85 19.29 -0.22
C LYS A 154 -5.56 20.59 -0.97
N ALA A 155 -4.33 20.79 -1.44
CA ALA A 155 -3.95 22.00 -2.16
C ALA A 155 -4.76 22.29 -3.43
N TRP A 156 -5.32 21.25 -4.05
CA TRP A 156 -6.18 21.38 -5.21
C TRP A 156 -7.59 21.85 -4.85
N PHE A 157 -8.11 21.37 -3.72
CA PHE A 157 -9.49 21.58 -3.31
C PHE A 157 -9.70 22.86 -2.50
N GLU A 158 -8.66 23.33 -1.80
CA GLU A 158 -8.71 24.62 -1.08
C GLU A 158 -9.00 25.80 -2.00
N LYS A 159 -8.53 25.76 -3.25
CA LYS A 159 -8.82 26.77 -4.27
C LYS A 159 -10.31 26.93 -4.57
N ASP A 160 -11.07 25.82 -4.51
CA ASP A 160 -12.48 25.78 -4.86
C ASP A 160 -13.42 25.78 -3.64
N ARG A 161 -12.91 26.14 -2.47
CA ARG A 161 -13.64 26.18 -1.19
C ARG A 161 -14.24 24.84 -0.76
N TRP A 162 -13.61 23.74 -1.11
CA TRP A 162 -13.93 22.42 -0.56
C TRP A 162 -13.41 22.33 0.86
N GLN A 163 -14.17 21.66 1.72
CA GLN A 163 -13.89 21.50 3.14
C GLN A 163 -13.70 20.01 3.49
N GLY A 164 -12.91 19.71 4.50
CA GLY A 164 -12.83 18.37 5.06
C GLY A 164 -14.12 17.96 5.78
N CYS A 165 -14.20 16.70 6.15
CA CYS A 165 -15.37 16.13 6.83
C CYS A 165 -15.65 16.79 8.19
N SER A 166 -14.64 17.29 8.88
CA SER A 166 -14.79 18.00 10.18
C SER A 166 -15.63 19.29 10.09
N ALA A 167 -15.77 19.89 8.91
CA ALA A 167 -16.60 21.08 8.73
C ALA A 167 -18.10 20.85 9.04
N ILE A 168 -18.54 19.60 9.11
CA ILE A 168 -19.92 19.26 9.48
C ILE A 168 -20.20 19.57 10.94
N ASP A 169 -19.24 19.28 11.82
CA ASP A 169 -19.41 19.47 13.27
C ASP A 169 -19.54 20.97 13.65
N GLU A 170 -18.94 21.83 12.83
CA GLU A 170 -18.94 23.27 13.04
C GLU A 170 -20.10 23.98 12.33
N ALA A 171 -20.78 23.30 11.41
CA ALA A 171 -21.79 23.92 10.58
C ALA A 171 -23.15 23.96 11.27
N PRO A 172 -23.84 25.11 11.27
CA PRO A 172 -25.21 25.19 11.74
C PRO A 172 -26.14 24.36 10.86
N ASN A 173 -27.19 23.80 11.46
CA ASN A 173 -28.18 23.00 10.74
C ASN A 173 -28.78 23.77 9.56
N GLY A 174 -28.94 23.10 8.42
CA GLY A 174 -29.46 23.69 7.18
C GLY A 174 -28.42 24.40 6.31
N ARG A 175 -27.17 24.53 6.75
CA ARG A 175 -26.11 25.13 5.93
C ARG A 175 -25.70 24.19 4.81
N ARG A 176 -25.48 24.74 3.61
CA ARG A 176 -24.90 24.00 2.47
C ARG A 176 -23.38 23.98 2.61
N LEU A 177 -22.79 22.79 2.53
CA LEU A 177 -21.35 22.55 2.56
C LEU A 177 -20.89 21.91 1.26
N ARG A 178 -19.63 22.14 0.90
CA ARG A 178 -18.91 21.39 -0.14
C ARG A 178 -17.85 20.56 0.57
N LEU A 179 -18.10 19.27 0.68
CA LEU A 179 -17.20 18.36 1.38
C LEU A 179 -16.38 17.55 0.38
N ILE A 180 -15.16 17.23 0.78
CA ILE A 180 -14.30 16.27 0.10
C ILE A 180 -13.95 15.15 1.03
N GLY A 181 -14.01 13.91 0.52
CA GLY A 181 -13.64 12.70 1.24
C GLY A 181 -13.50 11.53 0.27
N LEU A 182 -12.84 10.48 0.75
CA LEU A 182 -12.79 9.19 0.07
C LEU A 182 -14.08 8.43 0.35
N VAL A 183 -14.73 7.91 -0.70
CA VAL A 183 -15.91 7.06 -0.52
C VAL A 183 -15.46 5.68 -0.07
N THR A 184 -15.77 5.33 1.17
CA THR A 184 -15.41 4.03 1.75
C THR A 184 -16.55 3.03 1.71
N MET A 185 -17.80 3.52 1.71
CA MET A 185 -18.97 2.66 1.66
C MET A 185 -20.08 3.31 0.85
N ARG A 186 -20.81 2.50 0.09
CA ARG A 186 -22.04 2.87 -0.56
C ARG A 186 -23.06 1.73 -0.45
N GLN A 187 -24.20 2.02 0.11
CA GLN A 187 -25.27 1.05 0.30
C GLN A 187 -26.60 1.56 -0.27
N ARG A 188 -27.33 0.68 -0.92
CA ARG A 188 -28.71 0.92 -1.39
C ARG A 188 -29.61 -0.18 -0.81
N PRO A 189 -30.08 -0.04 0.43
CA PRO A 189 -30.97 -1.04 1.04
C PRO A 189 -32.28 -1.15 0.26
N GLY A 190 -32.77 -2.36 0.07
CA GLY A 190 -34.05 -2.61 -0.62
C GLY A 190 -35.24 -1.94 0.08
N THR A 191 -35.14 -1.77 1.40
CA THR A 191 -36.18 -1.13 2.24
C THR A 191 -36.17 0.39 2.17
N ALA A 192 -35.12 1.02 1.65
CA ALA A 192 -34.93 2.47 1.66
C ALA A 192 -35.54 3.20 0.45
N LYS A 193 -36.47 2.59 -0.28
CA LYS A 193 -37.22 3.18 -1.39
C LYS A 193 -36.34 3.95 -2.41
N GLY A 194 -35.14 3.42 -2.71
CA GLY A 194 -34.23 4.01 -3.69
C GLY A 194 -33.20 4.99 -3.12
N THR A 195 -33.24 5.29 -1.84
CA THR A 195 -32.21 6.11 -1.14
C THR A 195 -30.87 5.38 -1.11
N VAL A 196 -29.78 6.10 -1.32
CA VAL A 196 -28.41 5.60 -1.22
C VAL A 196 -27.73 6.23 -0.02
N PHE A 197 -27.05 5.41 0.76
CA PHE A 197 -26.19 5.84 1.87
C PHE A 197 -24.74 5.77 1.41
N VAL A 198 -24.03 6.86 1.54
CA VAL A 198 -22.61 6.97 1.17
C VAL A 198 -21.82 7.38 2.39
N THR A 199 -20.79 6.62 2.73
CA THR A 199 -19.82 7.02 3.75
C THR A 199 -18.61 7.61 3.05
N ILE A 200 -18.26 8.84 3.40
CA ILE A 200 -17.04 9.52 2.98
C ILE A 200 -16.14 9.73 4.19
N GLU A 201 -14.84 9.63 3.98
CA GLU A 201 -13.86 9.86 5.04
C GLU A 201 -12.70 10.74 4.56
N ASP A 202 -12.09 11.43 5.48
CA ASP A 202 -10.81 12.09 5.33
C ASP A 202 -9.84 11.63 6.44
N SER A 203 -8.72 12.30 6.60
CA SER A 203 -7.74 11.96 7.63
C SER A 203 -8.22 12.16 9.07
N LEU A 204 -9.32 12.88 9.28
CA LEU A 204 -9.81 13.28 10.59
C LEU A 204 -11.13 12.59 10.97
N LEU A 205 -12.07 12.52 10.03
CA LEU A 205 -13.44 12.11 10.31
C LEU A 205 -14.07 11.30 9.17
N SER A 206 -15.05 10.47 9.53
CA SER A 206 -15.90 9.74 8.59
C SER A 206 -17.34 10.24 8.73
N VAL A 207 -18.00 10.51 7.61
CA VAL A 207 -19.33 11.13 7.55
C VAL A 207 -20.28 10.31 6.68
N ASN A 208 -21.50 10.11 7.16
CA ASN A 208 -22.56 9.46 6.41
C ASN A 208 -23.42 10.49 5.66
N VAL A 209 -23.49 10.32 4.36
CA VAL A 209 -24.29 11.16 3.45
C VAL A 209 -25.48 10.35 2.96
N ILE A 210 -26.68 10.95 3.09
CA ILE A 210 -27.94 10.38 2.58
C ILE A 210 -28.24 11.01 1.24
N VAL A 211 -28.24 10.18 0.18
CA VAL A 211 -28.54 10.61 -1.18
C VAL A 211 -29.97 10.20 -1.54
N TRP A 212 -30.85 11.19 -1.64
CA TRP A 212 -32.26 10.96 -1.91
C TRP A 212 -32.52 10.46 -3.35
N PRO A 213 -33.60 9.72 -3.63
CA PRO A 213 -33.85 9.08 -4.91
C PRO A 213 -33.76 10.03 -6.11
N HIS A 214 -34.34 11.21 -6.04
CA HIS A 214 -34.30 12.21 -7.12
C HIS A 214 -32.84 12.69 -7.42
N ILE A 215 -31.97 12.73 -6.44
CA ILE A 215 -30.54 13.05 -6.62
C ILE A 215 -29.81 11.84 -7.22
N VAL A 216 -30.15 10.61 -6.76
CA VAL A 216 -29.58 9.37 -7.32
C VAL A 216 -29.90 9.27 -8.82
N GLU A 217 -31.10 9.62 -9.25
CA GLU A 217 -31.49 9.59 -10.65
C GLU A 217 -30.77 10.67 -11.46
N ARG A 218 -30.69 11.89 -10.94
CA ARG A 218 -30.01 13.02 -11.58
C ARG A 218 -28.52 12.81 -11.75
N ASP A 219 -27.83 12.35 -10.68
CA ASP A 219 -26.36 12.29 -10.59
C ASP A 219 -25.85 10.84 -10.61
N ARG A 220 -26.61 9.93 -11.23
CA ARG A 220 -26.35 8.49 -11.22
C ARG A 220 -24.93 8.15 -11.67
N THR A 221 -24.46 8.78 -12.74
CA THR A 221 -23.12 8.54 -13.28
C THR A 221 -22.03 8.90 -12.28
N ALA A 222 -22.13 10.06 -11.64
CA ALA A 222 -21.18 10.51 -10.63
C ALA A 222 -21.14 9.55 -9.42
N LEU A 223 -22.34 9.13 -8.95
CA LEU A 223 -22.46 8.18 -7.85
C LEU A 223 -21.87 6.80 -8.17
N LEU A 224 -21.99 6.34 -9.41
CA LEU A 224 -21.45 5.04 -9.83
C LEU A 224 -19.94 5.08 -10.07
N LEU A 225 -19.43 6.15 -10.70
CA LEU A 225 -18.00 6.31 -11.02
C LEU A 225 -17.14 6.48 -9.77
N SER A 226 -17.68 7.06 -8.69
CA SER A 226 -16.92 7.25 -7.44
C SER A 226 -16.43 5.98 -6.76
N LEU A 227 -16.84 4.80 -7.24
CA LEU A 227 -16.49 3.48 -6.65
C LEU A 227 -15.63 2.58 -7.55
N ILE A 228 -15.30 3.02 -8.75
CA ILE A 228 -14.65 2.14 -9.75
C ILE A 228 -13.13 2.23 -9.70
N HIS A 229 -12.54 3.11 -8.90
CA HIS A 229 -11.10 3.38 -8.94
C HIS A 229 -10.37 3.20 -7.60
N ILE A 230 -10.73 2.16 -6.86
CA ILE A 230 -9.91 1.67 -5.74
C ILE A 230 -9.45 0.24 -6.02
#